data_0532601b7bb35d5a06170fcd9b3d0ec6
#
_entry.id   0532601b7bb35d5a06170fcd9b3d0ec6
#
_cell.length_a   1.000
_cell.length_b   1.000
_cell.length_c   1.000
_cell.angle_alpha   90.00
_cell.angle_beta   90.00
_cell.angle_gamma   90.00
#
_symmetry.space_group_name_H-M   'P 1'
#
loop_
_entity.id
_entity.type
_entity.pdbx_description
1 polymer ?
#
loop_
_entity_poly.entity_id
_entity_poly.type
_entity_poly.pdbx_seq_one_letter_code
_entity_poly.pdbx_strand_id
1 'polypeptide(L)'
;PPPRWRPTKRVAEDGGLTTMLPTEDAGWVAAELTRRFGASRWSFTLTATDANRWAIRLARQLTGRPKIAVFAYCYHGSVDEAFALPGPDGKAQSRPGNVAPPVDLDLTTRVATWNDLASVEAALAHGDVAAVLTEPALTNIGIVLPEPGFHDALRTLTSEHGTYLVIDETHTLCAGPGGATKAW
;
A
#
# COMPACT_ATOMS: atom_id res chain seq x y z
N PRO A 1 -28.13 -14.91 -10.69
CA PRO A 1 -27.08 -15.94 -10.66
C PRO A 1 -25.75 -15.25 -10.93
N PRO A 2 -24.66 -15.64 -10.21
CA PRO A 2 -23.36 -15.05 -10.46
C PRO A 2 -22.96 -15.26 -11.91
N PRO A 3 -22.31 -14.30 -12.57
CA PRO A 3 -21.85 -14.46 -13.93
C PRO A 3 -20.97 -15.71 -14.02
N ARG A 4 -21.23 -16.57 -14.98
CA ARG A 4 -20.41 -17.76 -15.20
C ARG A 4 -19.06 -17.30 -15.70
N TRP A 5 -18.06 -17.35 -14.85
CA TRP A 5 -16.69 -17.06 -15.17
C TRP A 5 -16.20 -17.97 -16.31
N ARG A 6 -16.16 -17.44 -17.51
CA ARG A 6 -15.43 -18.00 -18.65
C ARG A 6 -14.66 -16.88 -19.34
N PRO A 7 -13.61 -16.34 -18.71
CA PRO A 7 -12.94 -15.13 -19.20
C PRO A 7 -12.41 -15.31 -20.63
N THR A 8 -11.80 -16.46 -20.92
CA THR A 8 -11.17 -16.72 -22.23
C THR A 8 -12.20 -16.84 -23.37
N LYS A 9 -13.35 -17.46 -23.10
CA LYS A 9 -14.41 -17.61 -24.08
C LYS A 9 -15.07 -16.26 -24.38
N ARG A 10 -15.32 -15.46 -23.34
CA ARG A 10 -15.93 -14.15 -23.46
C ARG A 10 -15.04 -13.16 -24.22
N VAL A 11 -13.73 -13.15 -23.92
CA VAL A 11 -12.76 -12.36 -24.68
C VAL A 11 -12.73 -12.73 -26.17
N ALA A 12 -12.84 -14.01 -26.50
CA ALA A 12 -12.88 -14.47 -27.89
C ALA A 12 -14.18 -14.15 -28.61
N GLU A 13 -15.33 -14.17 -27.88
CA GLU A 13 -16.65 -13.93 -28.44
C GLU A 13 -17.03 -12.44 -28.52
N ASP A 14 -16.55 -11.61 -27.58
CA ASP A 14 -16.93 -10.19 -27.44
C ASP A 14 -15.93 -9.21 -28.09
N GLY A 15 -15.03 -9.67 -28.94
CA GLY A 15 -14.22 -8.78 -29.78
C GLY A 15 -12.79 -8.52 -29.32
N GLY A 16 -12.23 -9.36 -28.42
CA GLY A 16 -10.80 -9.39 -28.16
C GLY A 16 -10.37 -8.68 -26.90
N LEU A 17 -9.05 -8.63 -26.69
CA LEU A 17 -8.40 -7.93 -25.57
C LEU A 17 -8.42 -6.41 -25.79
N THR A 18 -9.00 -5.68 -24.86
CA THR A 18 -8.82 -4.24 -24.79
C THR A 18 -7.60 -3.92 -23.96
N THR A 19 -6.64 -3.19 -24.50
CA THR A 19 -5.39 -2.86 -23.80
C THR A 19 -5.40 -1.48 -23.14
N MET A 20 -6.26 -0.57 -23.61
CA MET A 20 -6.27 0.81 -23.14
C MET A 20 -7.64 1.31 -22.65
N LEU A 21 -8.69 0.57 -22.91
CA LEU A 21 -10.03 0.92 -22.45
C LEU A 21 -10.49 -0.08 -21.38
N PRO A 22 -11.15 0.39 -20.31
CA PRO A 22 -11.74 -0.51 -19.32
C PRO A 22 -12.85 -1.33 -19.96
N THR A 23 -12.93 -2.60 -19.60
CA THR A 23 -14.03 -3.49 -19.99
C THR A 23 -15.26 -3.23 -19.11
N GLU A 24 -16.43 -3.73 -19.52
CA GLU A 24 -17.64 -3.71 -18.69
C GLU A 24 -17.43 -4.44 -17.36
N ASP A 25 -16.60 -5.49 -17.36
CA ASP A 25 -16.21 -6.22 -16.15
C ASP A 25 -15.52 -5.33 -15.12
N ALA A 26 -14.69 -4.38 -15.57
CA ALA A 26 -14.02 -3.42 -14.67
C ALA A 26 -15.07 -2.56 -13.93
N GLY A 27 -16.13 -2.12 -14.62
CA GLY A 27 -17.22 -1.38 -14.00
C GLY A 27 -17.97 -2.21 -12.95
N TRP A 28 -18.27 -3.47 -13.28
CA TRP A 28 -18.93 -4.38 -12.33
C TRP A 28 -18.06 -4.68 -11.11
N VAL A 29 -16.77 -4.97 -11.32
CA VAL A 29 -15.81 -5.21 -10.22
C VAL A 29 -15.68 -3.97 -9.34
N ALA A 30 -15.56 -2.78 -9.93
CA ALA A 30 -15.49 -1.53 -9.18
C ALA A 30 -16.73 -1.29 -8.31
N ALA A 31 -17.93 -1.58 -8.84
CA ALA A 31 -19.18 -1.47 -8.09
C ALA A 31 -19.21 -2.43 -6.89
N GLU A 32 -18.81 -3.69 -7.09
CA GLU A 32 -18.76 -4.70 -6.03
C GLU A 32 -17.70 -4.35 -4.97
N LEU A 33 -16.54 -3.85 -5.37
CA LEU A 33 -15.50 -3.38 -4.45
C LEU A 33 -15.97 -2.15 -3.65
N THR A 34 -16.68 -1.22 -4.30
CA THR A 34 -17.32 -0.09 -3.61
C THR A 34 -18.29 -0.55 -2.53
N ARG A 35 -19.13 -1.53 -2.87
CA ARG A 35 -20.08 -2.11 -1.91
C ARG A 35 -19.38 -2.75 -0.70
N ARG A 36 -18.24 -3.39 -0.91
CA ARG A 36 -17.48 -4.09 0.15
C ARG A 36 -16.65 -3.14 1.01
N PHE A 37 -15.93 -2.23 0.38
CA PHE A 37 -14.88 -1.43 1.01
C PHE A 37 -15.27 0.03 1.23
N GLY A 38 -16.34 0.50 0.60
CA GLY A 38 -16.83 1.89 0.75
C GLY A 38 -16.04 2.93 -0.06
N ALA A 39 -14.93 2.56 -0.73
CA ALA A 39 -14.19 3.48 -1.58
C ALA A 39 -14.97 3.79 -2.86
N SER A 40 -15.02 5.07 -3.25
CA SER A 40 -15.84 5.54 -4.37
C SER A 40 -15.14 5.49 -5.73
N ARG A 41 -13.83 5.29 -5.76
CA ARG A 41 -13.01 5.29 -6.98
C ARG A 41 -12.02 4.15 -6.97
N TRP A 42 -11.89 3.50 -8.14
CA TRP A 42 -11.03 2.34 -8.33
C TRP A 42 -10.19 2.51 -9.58
N SER A 43 -8.93 2.14 -9.48
CA SER A 43 -8.01 1.96 -10.60
C SER A 43 -7.49 0.54 -10.60
N PHE A 44 -7.32 -0.04 -11.78
CA PHE A 44 -6.83 -1.40 -11.93
C PHE A 44 -5.42 -1.39 -12.48
N THR A 45 -4.56 -2.23 -11.91
CA THR A 45 -3.18 -2.43 -12.33
C THR A 45 -2.91 -3.91 -12.52
N LEU A 46 -1.78 -4.26 -13.12
CA LEU A 46 -1.44 -5.67 -13.36
C LEU A 46 -0.85 -6.34 -12.13
N THR A 47 -0.25 -5.59 -11.21
CA THR A 47 0.41 -6.12 -10.02
C THR A 47 0.21 -5.20 -8.81
N ALA A 48 0.39 -5.74 -7.60
CA ALA A 48 0.43 -4.94 -6.39
C ALA A 48 1.60 -3.92 -6.40
N THR A 49 2.73 -4.29 -7.00
CA THR A 49 3.85 -3.35 -7.22
C THR A 49 3.41 -2.11 -7.98
N ASP A 50 2.67 -2.29 -9.07
CA ASP A 50 2.19 -1.15 -9.87
C ASP A 50 1.15 -0.32 -9.11
N ALA A 51 0.25 -0.99 -8.36
CA ALA A 51 -0.72 -0.29 -7.51
C ALA A 51 -0.01 0.59 -6.47
N ASN A 52 0.97 0.05 -5.76
CA ASN A 52 1.76 0.78 -4.77
C ASN A 52 2.56 1.92 -5.40
N ARG A 53 3.20 1.70 -6.55
CA ARG A 53 3.90 2.76 -7.29
C ARG A 53 2.97 3.92 -7.64
N TRP A 54 1.77 3.63 -8.13
CA TRP A 54 0.79 4.68 -8.47
C TRP A 54 0.27 5.39 -7.22
N ALA A 55 0.02 4.68 -6.13
CA ALA A 55 -0.38 5.28 -4.85
C ALA A 55 0.69 6.25 -4.33
N ILE A 56 1.97 5.85 -4.35
CA ILE A 56 3.11 6.68 -3.96
C ILE A 56 3.20 7.94 -4.84
N ARG A 57 3.13 7.78 -6.16
CA ARG A 57 3.19 8.92 -7.11
C ARG A 57 2.05 9.90 -6.87
N LEU A 58 0.83 9.39 -6.67
CA LEU A 58 -0.34 10.21 -6.39
C LEU A 58 -0.20 10.96 -5.06
N ALA A 59 0.23 10.28 -4.00
CA ALA A 59 0.47 10.92 -2.71
C ALA A 59 1.51 12.04 -2.80
N ARG A 60 2.63 11.80 -3.48
CA ARG A 60 3.67 12.81 -3.75
C ARG A 60 3.11 14.00 -4.54
N GLN A 61 2.32 13.74 -5.57
CA GLN A 61 1.70 14.79 -6.39
C GLN A 61 0.74 15.67 -5.58
N LEU A 62 -0.06 15.06 -4.71
CA LEU A 62 -1.07 15.77 -3.93
C LEU A 62 -0.48 16.55 -2.75
N THR A 63 0.61 16.07 -2.16
CA THR A 63 1.23 16.70 -0.98
C THR A 63 2.41 17.59 -1.32
N GLY A 64 3.05 17.41 -2.47
CA GLY A 64 4.33 18.04 -2.80
C GLY A 64 5.52 17.48 -2.01
N ARG A 65 5.34 16.43 -1.22
CA ARG A 65 6.35 15.83 -0.34
C ARG A 65 7.09 14.70 -1.04
N PRO A 66 8.42 14.56 -0.88
CA PRO A 66 9.20 13.59 -1.63
C PRO A 66 9.20 12.17 -1.04
N LYS A 67 9.05 12.04 0.28
CA LYS A 67 9.25 10.76 0.98
C LYS A 67 7.95 10.02 1.24
N ILE A 68 8.07 8.72 1.44
CA ILE A 68 7.04 7.89 2.08
C ILE A 68 7.60 7.29 3.37
N ALA A 69 6.74 6.96 4.31
CA ALA A 69 7.11 6.15 5.46
C ALA A 69 6.66 4.70 5.23
N VAL A 70 7.53 3.76 5.60
CA VAL A 70 7.26 2.32 5.57
C VAL A 70 7.68 1.70 6.89
N PHE A 71 7.16 0.52 7.19
CA PHE A 71 7.59 -0.24 8.36
C PHE A 71 8.78 -1.14 8.03
N ALA A 72 9.71 -1.24 8.97
CA ALA A 72 10.83 -2.17 8.86
C ALA A 72 10.33 -3.59 8.57
N TYR A 73 10.96 -4.25 7.60
CA TYR A 73 10.60 -5.62 7.16
C TYR A 73 9.23 -5.80 6.48
N CYS A 74 8.52 -4.71 6.14
CA CYS A 74 7.32 -4.79 5.30
C CYS A 74 7.64 -5.36 3.90
N TYR A 75 6.61 -5.72 3.16
CA TYR A 75 6.75 -6.12 1.76
C TYR A 75 5.59 -5.55 0.92
N HIS A 76 5.93 -4.78 -0.11
CA HIS A 76 4.99 -4.11 -0.99
C HIS A 76 5.32 -4.33 -2.47
N GLY A 77 5.74 -5.55 -2.80
CA GLY A 77 6.26 -5.87 -4.13
C GLY A 77 7.66 -5.29 -4.34
N SER A 78 8.08 -5.10 -5.58
CA SER A 78 9.39 -4.54 -5.93
C SER A 78 9.39 -3.00 -5.98
N VAL A 79 8.79 -2.38 -4.98
CA VAL A 79 8.85 -0.92 -4.77
C VAL A 79 10.13 -0.61 -4.00
N ASP A 80 11.03 0.18 -4.57
CA ASP A 80 12.36 0.44 -4.01
C ASP A 80 12.29 0.98 -2.57
N GLU A 81 11.35 1.89 -2.32
CA GLU A 81 11.11 2.49 -1.02
C GLU A 81 10.80 1.46 0.08
N ALA A 82 10.19 0.33 -0.27
CA ALA A 82 9.82 -0.72 0.69
C ALA A 82 11.00 -1.64 1.08
N PHE A 83 12.14 -1.52 0.42
CA PHE A 83 13.35 -2.27 0.78
C PHE A 83 14.24 -1.55 1.79
N ALA A 84 13.68 -0.62 2.53
CA ALA A 84 14.38 0.17 3.53
C ALA A 84 14.33 -0.46 4.93
N LEU A 85 15.42 -0.28 5.67
CA LEU A 85 15.52 -0.53 7.11
C LEU A 85 16.04 0.74 7.80
N PRO A 86 15.79 0.90 9.12
CA PRO A 86 16.39 2.00 9.87
C PRO A 86 17.90 1.83 9.95
N GLY A 87 18.63 2.86 9.60
CA GLY A 87 20.09 2.95 9.74
C GLY A 87 20.51 3.58 11.08
N PRO A 88 21.84 3.62 11.36
CA PRO A 88 22.38 4.09 12.64
C PRO A 88 21.95 5.51 13.02
N ASP A 89 21.84 6.41 12.05
CA ASP A 89 21.53 7.83 12.27
C ASP A 89 20.06 8.18 12.02
N GLY A 90 19.16 7.19 12.10
CA GLY A 90 17.75 7.36 11.77
C GLY A 90 17.48 7.52 10.27
N LYS A 91 18.49 7.40 9.42
CA LYS A 91 18.38 7.41 7.97
C LYS A 91 17.91 6.07 7.45
N ALA A 92 17.17 6.10 6.34
CA ALA A 92 16.81 4.87 5.65
C ALA A 92 18.04 4.25 4.96
N GLN A 93 18.23 2.95 5.13
CA GLN A 93 19.27 2.18 4.45
C GLN A 93 18.67 0.97 3.72
N SER A 94 19.36 0.48 2.69
CA SER A 94 18.90 -0.69 1.93
C SER A 94 18.91 -1.96 2.80
N ARG A 95 17.88 -2.77 2.65
CA ARG A 95 17.78 -4.09 3.29
C ARG A 95 18.91 -5.01 2.80
N PRO A 96 19.58 -5.76 3.69
CA PRO A 96 20.51 -6.80 3.27
C PRO A 96 19.86 -7.80 2.32
N GLY A 97 20.56 -8.16 1.26
CA GLY A 97 20.05 -9.09 0.23
C GLY A 97 19.17 -8.44 -0.84
N ASN A 98 19.00 -7.14 -0.83
CA ASN A 98 18.37 -6.42 -1.93
C ASN A 98 19.21 -6.61 -3.21
N VAL A 99 18.56 -7.04 -4.31
CA VAL A 99 19.20 -7.49 -5.56
C VAL A 99 19.44 -6.34 -6.56
N ALA A 100 19.78 -5.18 -6.11
CA ALA A 100 20.13 -4.07 -7.01
C ALA A 100 21.29 -3.27 -6.42
N PRO A 101 22.02 -2.50 -7.24
CA PRO A 101 22.87 -1.48 -6.69
C PRO A 101 22.05 -0.62 -5.71
N PRO A 102 22.59 -0.31 -4.53
CA PRO A 102 21.85 0.47 -3.56
C PRO A 102 21.56 1.86 -4.12
N VAL A 103 20.30 2.28 -4.02
CA VAL A 103 19.91 3.70 -4.18
C VAL A 103 19.93 4.36 -2.81
N ASP A 104 20.09 5.67 -2.79
CA ASP A 104 20.00 6.43 -1.53
C ASP A 104 18.52 6.52 -1.11
N LEU A 105 18.09 5.54 -0.32
CA LEU A 105 16.72 5.45 0.18
C LEU A 105 16.38 6.58 1.16
N ASP A 106 17.37 7.22 1.77
CA ASP A 106 17.12 8.36 2.66
C ASP A 106 16.51 9.56 1.91
N LEU A 107 16.70 9.65 0.60
CA LEU A 107 16.07 10.69 -0.22
C LEU A 107 14.56 10.47 -0.42
N THR A 108 14.08 9.22 -0.34
CA THR A 108 12.71 8.86 -0.74
C THR A 108 11.90 8.19 0.36
N THR A 109 12.54 7.79 1.46
CA THR A 109 11.93 6.90 2.45
C THR A 109 12.28 7.31 3.87
N ARG A 110 11.31 7.15 4.77
CA ARG A 110 11.51 7.08 6.21
C ARG A 110 11.04 5.73 6.70
N VAL A 111 11.69 5.21 7.73
CA VAL A 111 11.38 3.88 8.24
C VAL A 111 10.90 3.99 9.68
N ALA A 112 9.75 3.40 9.96
CA ALA A 112 9.21 3.23 11.30
C ALA A 112 9.29 1.75 11.73
N THR A 113 9.17 1.50 13.01
CA THR A 113 9.07 0.17 13.59
C THR A 113 7.60 -0.19 13.83
N TRP A 114 7.24 -1.41 13.48
CA TRP A 114 5.88 -1.89 13.70
C TRP A 114 5.53 -1.95 15.20
N ASN A 115 4.32 -1.53 15.55
CA ASN A 115 3.84 -1.41 16.93
C ASN A 115 4.60 -0.38 17.80
N ASP A 116 5.39 0.50 17.20
CA ASP A 116 6.08 1.58 17.88
C ASP A 116 5.59 2.94 17.37
N LEU A 117 4.61 3.51 18.05
CA LEU A 117 4.01 4.80 17.68
C LEU A 117 5.01 5.95 17.79
N ALA A 118 5.98 5.86 18.70
CA ALA A 118 7.01 6.90 18.83
C ALA A 118 7.90 6.95 17.59
N SER A 119 8.23 5.78 17.00
CA SER A 119 8.96 5.73 15.75
C SER A 119 8.15 6.27 14.55
N VAL A 120 6.83 6.07 14.54
CA VAL A 120 5.93 6.64 13.53
C VAL A 120 5.91 8.16 13.65
N GLU A 121 5.71 8.68 14.86
CA GLU A 121 5.70 10.12 15.12
C GLU A 121 7.03 10.76 14.71
N ALA A 122 8.16 10.16 15.09
CA ALA A 122 9.48 10.63 14.70
C ALA A 122 9.65 10.67 13.17
N ALA A 123 9.15 9.66 12.45
CA ALA A 123 9.21 9.64 10.98
C ALA A 123 8.35 10.76 10.36
N LEU A 124 7.19 11.07 10.94
CA LEU A 124 6.26 12.09 10.43
C LEU A 124 6.63 13.51 10.83
N ALA A 125 7.31 13.72 11.95
CA ALA A 125 7.67 15.03 12.51
C ALA A 125 8.49 15.91 11.55
N HIS A 126 9.16 15.31 10.58
CA HIS A 126 9.93 16.05 9.56
C HIS A 126 9.08 16.80 8.54
N GLY A 127 7.79 16.49 8.42
CA GLY A 127 6.86 17.13 7.47
C GLY A 127 7.12 16.83 6.00
N ASP A 128 8.01 15.87 5.67
CA ASP A 128 8.42 15.51 4.31
C ASP A 128 7.82 14.20 3.78
N VAL A 129 6.92 13.57 4.57
CA VAL A 129 6.27 12.30 4.24
C VAL A 129 4.95 12.53 3.53
N ALA A 130 4.83 12.03 2.30
CA ALA A 130 3.61 12.10 1.49
C ALA A 130 2.57 11.06 1.91
N ALA A 131 3.02 9.85 2.23
CA ALA A 131 2.17 8.75 2.67
C ALA A 131 2.91 7.81 3.62
N VAL A 132 2.16 7.19 4.52
CA VAL A 132 2.55 5.94 5.18
C VAL A 132 2.00 4.79 4.34
N LEU A 133 2.86 3.90 3.89
CA LEU A 133 2.49 2.66 3.21
C LEU A 133 2.62 1.50 4.19
N THR A 134 1.53 0.80 4.45
CA THR A 134 1.44 -0.22 5.49
C THR A 134 0.62 -1.43 5.06
N GLU A 135 0.89 -2.56 5.68
CA GLU A 135 0.00 -3.74 5.70
C GLU A 135 -0.95 -3.65 6.90
N PRO A 136 -2.12 -4.33 6.92
CA PRO A 136 -2.95 -4.48 8.13
C PRO A 136 -2.27 -5.26 9.26
N ALA A 137 -1.40 -6.19 8.91
CA ALA A 137 -0.48 -6.93 9.78
C ALA A 137 0.78 -7.18 8.97
N LEU A 138 1.97 -7.19 9.57
CA LEU A 138 3.16 -7.58 8.81
C LEU A 138 3.07 -9.07 8.47
N THR A 139 3.27 -9.38 7.17
CA THR A 139 3.13 -10.75 6.68
C THR A 139 4.42 -11.33 6.11
N ASN A 140 5.47 -10.52 5.97
CA ASN A 140 6.73 -10.93 5.34
C ASN A 140 7.71 -11.66 6.28
N ILE A 141 7.58 -11.45 7.58
CA ILE A 141 8.47 -12.04 8.61
C ILE A 141 7.73 -12.98 9.58
N GLY A 142 6.66 -13.58 9.11
CA GLY A 142 5.62 -14.21 9.90
C GLY A 142 4.42 -13.27 9.99
N ILE A 143 3.40 -13.64 10.74
CA ILE A 143 2.23 -12.78 10.93
C ILE A 143 2.42 -12.02 12.24
N VAL A 144 2.74 -10.72 12.13
CA VAL A 144 2.86 -9.82 13.29
C VAL A 144 1.62 -8.94 13.33
N LEU A 145 0.75 -9.21 14.28
CA LEU A 145 -0.49 -8.46 14.46
C LEU A 145 -0.21 -7.06 15.03
N PRO A 146 -1.09 -6.10 14.76
CA PRO A 146 -1.03 -4.81 15.43
C PRO A 146 -1.40 -4.95 16.91
N GLU A 147 -0.71 -4.20 17.76
CA GLU A 147 -1.12 -4.04 19.15
C GLU A 147 -2.47 -3.31 19.24
N PRO A 148 -3.26 -3.55 20.28
CA PRO A 148 -4.53 -2.86 20.45
C PRO A 148 -4.39 -1.32 20.38
N GLY A 149 -5.17 -0.69 19.52
CA GLY A 149 -5.16 0.77 19.29
C GLY A 149 -4.06 1.29 18.38
N PHE A 150 -3.15 0.42 17.88
CA PHE A 150 -2.08 0.87 16.98
C PHE A 150 -2.61 1.50 15.69
N HIS A 151 -3.60 0.90 15.07
CA HIS A 151 -4.18 1.38 13.83
C HIS A 151 -4.95 2.71 14.00
N ASP A 152 -5.72 2.86 15.08
CA ASP A 152 -6.42 4.10 15.40
C ASP A 152 -5.42 5.25 15.61
N ALA A 153 -4.34 4.97 16.34
CA ALA A 153 -3.28 5.93 16.56
C ALA A 153 -2.54 6.27 15.25
N LEU A 154 -2.25 5.27 14.40
CA LEU A 154 -1.64 5.49 13.09
C LEU A 154 -2.52 6.37 12.19
N ARG A 155 -3.83 6.15 12.18
CA ARG A 155 -4.80 7.00 11.47
C ARG A 155 -4.78 8.42 12.00
N THR A 156 -4.78 8.59 13.32
CA THR A 156 -4.73 9.90 13.98
C THR A 156 -3.45 10.64 13.60
N LEU A 157 -2.29 10.03 13.81
CA LEU A 157 -0.99 10.63 13.48
C LEU A 157 -0.89 11.02 12.00
N THR A 158 -1.30 10.13 11.08
CA THR A 158 -1.25 10.46 9.65
C THR A 158 -2.15 11.65 9.29
N SER A 159 -3.33 11.76 9.93
CA SER A 159 -4.25 12.87 9.72
C SER A 159 -3.70 14.19 10.28
N GLU A 160 -3.14 14.19 11.48
CA GLU A 160 -2.52 15.36 12.12
C GLU A 160 -1.35 15.92 11.33
N HIS A 161 -0.55 15.03 10.72
CA HIS A 161 0.61 15.42 9.89
C HIS A 161 0.23 15.71 8.43
N GLY A 162 -1.05 15.58 8.03
CA GLY A 162 -1.49 15.76 6.64
C GLY A 162 -0.81 14.79 5.69
N THR A 163 -0.57 13.57 6.15
CA THR A 163 0.06 12.47 5.43
C THR A 163 -1.01 11.46 5.03
N TYR A 164 -0.98 10.95 3.81
CA TYR A 164 -1.92 9.90 3.40
C TYR A 164 -1.59 8.57 4.07
N LEU A 165 -2.62 7.81 4.41
CA LEU A 165 -2.48 6.41 4.84
C LEU A 165 -2.85 5.50 3.69
N VAL A 166 -1.89 4.74 3.18
CA VAL A 166 -2.05 3.75 2.10
C VAL A 166 -1.96 2.37 2.71
N ILE A 167 -3.02 1.60 2.58
CA ILE A 167 -3.13 0.26 3.16
C ILE A 167 -3.03 -0.77 2.04
N ASP A 168 -2.01 -1.61 2.10
CA ASP A 168 -1.77 -2.70 1.19
C ASP A 168 -2.40 -3.99 1.74
N GLU A 169 -3.51 -4.39 1.15
CA GLU A 169 -4.27 -5.58 1.53
C GLU A 169 -3.92 -6.81 0.69
N THR A 170 -2.80 -6.81 -0.03
CA THR A 170 -2.43 -7.91 -0.94
C THR A 170 -2.52 -9.28 -0.26
N HIS A 171 -2.07 -9.39 0.98
CA HIS A 171 -2.10 -10.65 1.73
C HIS A 171 -3.31 -10.79 2.66
N THR A 172 -4.08 -9.75 2.85
CA THR A 172 -5.13 -9.70 3.89
C THR A 172 -6.54 -9.45 3.35
N LEU A 173 -6.68 -9.21 2.03
CA LEU A 173 -7.96 -8.94 1.38
C LEU A 173 -9.00 -10.05 1.61
N CYS A 174 -8.56 -11.30 1.72
CA CYS A 174 -9.42 -12.46 1.95
C CYS A 174 -9.72 -12.74 3.43
N ALA A 175 -9.22 -11.93 4.37
CA ALA A 175 -9.47 -12.11 5.80
C ALA A 175 -10.95 -11.87 6.18
N GLY A 176 -11.71 -11.18 5.31
CA GLY A 176 -13.13 -10.96 5.52
C GLY A 176 -13.80 -10.27 4.33
N PRO A 177 -15.14 -10.03 4.38
CA PRO A 177 -15.87 -9.37 3.29
C PRO A 177 -15.39 -7.95 2.96
N GLY A 178 -14.74 -7.27 3.89
CA GLY A 178 -14.14 -5.94 3.73
C GLY A 178 -12.62 -5.93 3.90
N GLY A 179 -11.95 -7.09 3.69
CA GLY A 179 -10.53 -7.24 4.00
C GLY A 179 -10.25 -7.23 5.50
N ALA A 180 -8.97 -7.16 5.88
CA ALA A 180 -8.60 -6.96 7.28
C ALA A 180 -8.82 -5.51 7.74
N THR A 181 -8.76 -4.55 6.85
CA THR A 181 -8.94 -3.11 7.15
C THR A 181 -10.31 -2.79 7.74
N LYS A 182 -11.34 -3.59 7.43
CA LYS A 182 -12.68 -3.38 8.01
C LYS A 182 -12.75 -3.76 9.50
N ALA A 183 -11.74 -4.42 10.02
CA ALA A 183 -11.65 -4.75 11.45
C ALA A 183 -11.12 -3.59 12.32
N TRP A 184 -10.74 -2.48 11.70
CA TRP A 184 -10.27 -1.24 12.33
C TRP A 184 -11.40 -0.29 12.65
#